data_34979fc0f1e818e8ba9160e7d3993af9
#
_entry.id   34979fc0f1e818e8ba9160e7d3993af9
#
_cell.length_a   1.000
_cell.length_b   1.000
_cell.length_c   1.000
_cell.angle_alpha   90.00
_cell.angle_beta   90.00
_cell.angle_gamma   90.00
#
_symmetry.space_group_name_H-M   'P 1'
#
loop_
_entity.id
_entity.type
_entity.pdbx_description
1 polymer ?
#
loop_
_entity_poly.entity_id
_entity_poly.type
_entity_poly.pdbx_seq_one_letter_code
_entity_poly.pdbx_strand_id
1 'polypeptide(L)'
;MIFNAILDDYSMTIVSTQWTAFWGLVIVVCWQQIGYMMIIYIAGIQNVSSDLIEAAKIDGANNHEIVRNVILPQLRPTITVCTFLTLTNGFKLFDQNLALTNGNPGKLSQLLALNIYDTMYGTTGWQGVGQAKAVLFFIMVAIIALIQNKVSREKEDA
;
A
#
# COMPACT_ATOMS: atom_id res chain seq x y z
N MET A 1 15.56 -17.84 -27.49
CA MET A 1 16.25 -16.66 -28.04
C MET A 1 15.28 -15.53 -28.40
N ILE A 2 14.24 -15.76 -29.23
CA ILE A 2 13.23 -14.74 -29.61
C ILE A 2 12.40 -14.24 -28.40
N PHE A 3 12.01 -15.14 -27.50
CA PHE A 3 11.23 -14.79 -26.31
C PHE A 3 11.98 -13.88 -25.34
N ASN A 4 13.28 -14.12 -25.13
CA ASN A 4 14.12 -13.25 -24.30
C ASN A 4 14.35 -11.89 -24.94
N ALA A 5 14.51 -11.82 -26.27
CA ALA A 5 14.66 -10.54 -26.96
C ALA A 5 13.38 -9.69 -26.89
N ILE A 6 12.19 -10.32 -26.95
CA ILE A 6 10.91 -9.62 -26.76
C ILE A 6 10.77 -9.11 -25.32
N LEU A 7 11.12 -9.93 -24.32
CA LEU A 7 11.07 -9.51 -22.91
C LEU A 7 12.06 -8.40 -22.59
N ASP A 8 13.27 -8.45 -23.19
CA ASP A 8 14.27 -7.40 -23.02
C ASP A 8 13.81 -6.07 -23.66
N ASP A 9 13.14 -6.13 -24.82
CA ASP A 9 12.59 -4.94 -25.49
C ASP A 9 11.44 -4.32 -24.69
N TYR A 10 10.52 -5.13 -24.14
CA TYR A 10 9.44 -4.66 -23.27
C TYR A 10 9.95 -4.14 -21.92
N SER A 11 10.93 -4.79 -21.31
CA SER A 11 11.52 -4.34 -20.04
C SER A 11 12.24 -2.99 -20.20
N MET A 12 12.94 -2.80 -21.31
CA MET A 12 13.56 -1.52 -21.68
C MET A 12 12.52 -0.42 -21.87
N THR A 13 11.32 -0.72 -22.34
CA THR A 13 10.25 0.28 -22.53
C THR A 13 9.64 0.72 -21.20
N ILE A 14 9.44 -0.19 -20.24
CA ILE A 14 8.86 0.13 -18.92
C ILE A 14 9.82 0.98 -18.08
N VAL A 15 11.11 0.73 -18.15
CA VAL A 15 12.13 1.46 -17.37
C VAL A 15 12.87 2.55 -18.17
N SER A 16 12.38 2.90 -19.35
CA SER A 16 13.02 3.90 -20.22
C SER A 16 13.01 5.32 -19.62
N THR A 17 11.97 5.65 -18.85
CA THR A 17 11.81 6.98 -18.23
C THR A 17 11.44 6.82 -16.76
N GLN A 18 11.80 7.79 -15.92
CA GLN A 18 11.41 7.82 -14.51
C GLN A 18 9.88 7.71 -14.32
N TRP A 19 9.11 8.37 -15.18
CA TRP A 19 7.64 8.34 -15.13
C TRP A 19 7.05 6.98 -15.46
N THR A 20 7.57 6.30 -16.47
CA THR A 20 7.10 4.95 -16.84
C THR A 20 7.44 3.93 -15.75
N ALA A 21 8.62 4.01 -15.16
CA ALA A 21 9.04 3.18 -14.03
C ALA A 21 8.17 3.42 -12.79
N PHE A 22 7.87 4.68 -12.47
CA PHE A 22 6.99 5.04 -11.35
C PHE A 22 5.56 4.48 -11.55
N TRP A 23 4.94 4.75 -12.70
CA TRP A 23 3.60 4.24 -12.98
C TRP A 23 3.54 2.72 -13.08
N GLY A 24 4.58 2.08 -13.60
CA GLY A 24 4.72 0.63 -13.58
C GLY A 24 4.69 0.06 -12.16
N LEU A 25 5.45 0.65 -11.23
CA LEU A 25 5.40 0.30 -9.82
C LEU A 25 4.01 0.50 -9.21
N VAL A 26 3.39 1.65 -9.46
CA VAL A 26 2.03 1.96 -8.96
C VAL A 26 1.02 0.91 -9.42
N ILE A 27 1.03 0.56 -10.71
CA ILE A 27 0.09 -0.43 -11.27
C ILE A 27 0.28 -1.80 -10.61
N VAL A 28 1.52 -2.27 -10.49
CA VAL A 28 1.82 -3.57 -9.87
C VAL A 28 1.42 -3.59 -8.40
N VAL A 29 1.72 -2.53 -7.64
CA VAL A 29 1.36 -2.42 -6.23
C VAL A 29 -0.16 -2.35 -6.06
N CYS A 30 -0.87 -1.56 -6.86
CA CYS A 30 -2.33 -1.50 -6.83
C CYS A 30 -2.94 -2.87 -7.15
N TRP A 31 -2.46 -3.54 -8.18
CA TRP A 31 -2.94 -4.88 -8.53
C TRP A 31 -2.77 -5.88 -7.37
N GLN A 32 -1.62 -5.89 -6.73
CA GLN A 32 -1.33 -6.75 -5.59
C GLN A 32 -2.20 -6.41 -4.37
N GLN A 33 -2.35 -5.12 -4.06
CA GLN A 33 -3.06 -4.65 -2.87
C GLN A 33 -4.59 -4.78 -2.99
N ILE A 34 -5.16 -4.59 -4.18
CA ILE A 34 -6.62 -4.67 -4.39
C ILE A 34 -7.15 -6.03 -3.94
N GLY A 35 -6.53 -7.13 -4.35
CA GLY A 35 -6.97 -8.48 -3.97
C GLY A 35 -6.93 -8.72 -2.46
N TYR A 36 -5.86 -8.31 -1.82
CA TYR A 36 -5.68 -8.47 -0.38
C TYR A 36 -6.67 -7.63 0.42
N MET A 37 -6.84 -6.35 0.07
CA MET A 37 -7.78 -5.46 0.74
C MET A 37 -9.23 -5.87 0.51
N MET A 38 -9.56 -6.38 -0.70
CA MET A 38 -10.89 -6.87 -1.01
C MET A 38 -11.35 -7.97 -0.04
N ILE A 39 -10.48 -8.92 0.30
CA ILE A 39 -10.80 -9.99 1.25
C ILE A 39 -11.13 -9.41 2.63
N ILE A 40 -10.36 -8.44 3.11
CA ILE A 40 -10.58 -7.80 4.41
C ILE A 40 -11.90 -7.03 4.42
N TYR A 41 -12.20 -6.30 3.35
CA TYR A 41 -13.48 -5.57 3.24
C TYR A 41 -14.67 -6.53 3.16
N ILE A 42 -14.58 -7.63 2.42
CA ILE A 42 -15.65 -8.65 2.36
C ILE A 42 -15.90 -9.22 3.76
N ALA A 43 -14.85 -9.60 4.49
CA ALA A 43 -15.00 -10.06 5.87
C ALA A 43 -15.62 -9.01 6.78
N GLY A 44 -15.25 -7.74 6.63
CA GLY A 44 -15.86 -6.63 7.36
C GLY A 44 -17.35 -6.47 7.06
N ILE A 45 -17.76 -6.57 5.80
CA ILE A 45 -19.16 -6.48 5.39
C ILE A 45 -19.97 -7.66 5.94
N GLN A 46 -19.42 -8.85 5.95
CA GLN A 46 -20.08 -10.04 6.48
C GLN A 46 -20.34 -9.96 8.00
N ASN A 47 -19.59 -9.16 8.72
CA ASN A 47 -19.79 -8.92 10.16
C ASN A 47 -20.87 -7.88 10.46
N VAL A 48 -21.41 -7.18 9.45
CA VAL A 48 -22.53 -6.25 9.63
C VAL A 48 -23.80 -7.02 9.96
N SER A 49 -24.48 -6.64 11.06
CA SER A 49 -25.70 -7.33 11.49
C SER A 49 -26.81 -7.22 10.43
N SER A 50 -27.36 -8.37 10.04
CA SER A 50 -28.54 -8.44 9.16
C SER A 50 -29.76 -7.75 9.77
N ASP A 51 -29.91 -7.84 11.10
CA ASP A 51 -31.06 -7.27 11.82
C ASP A 51 -31.11 -5.74 11.66
N LEU A 52 -29.96 -5.07 11.66
CA LEU A 52 -29.89 -3.62 11.44
C LEU A 52 -30.26 -3.24 9.99
N ILE A 53 -29.87 -4.07 9.03
CA ILE A 53 -30.23 -3.88 7.63
C ILE A 53 -31.74 -4.09 7.43
N GLU A 54 -32.31 -5.10 8.08
CA GLU A 54 -33.75 -5.38 8.02
C GLU A 54 -34.57 -4.29 8.71
N ALA A 55 -34.16 -3.83 9.89
CA ALA A 55 -34.78 -2.71 10.57
C ALA A 55 -34.79 -1.44 9.70
N ALA A 56 -33.68 -1.08 9.10
CA ALA A 56 -33.59 0.06 8.19
C ALA A 56 -34.51 -0.08 6.97
N LYS A 57 -34.70 -1.29 6.44
CA LYS A 57 -35.66 -1.55 5.35
C LYS A 57 -37.11 -1.38 5.80
N ILE A 58 -37.44 -1.82 7.02
CA ILE A 58 -38.77 -1.64 7.61
C ILE A 58 -39.10 -0.14 7.81
N ASP A 59 -38.09 0.64 8.20
CA ASP A 59 -38.16 2.10 8.33
C ASP A 59 -38.23 2.82 6.97
N GLY A 60 -38.21 2.09 5.85
CA GLY A 60 -38.35 2.64 4.50
C GLY A 60 -37.06 3.18 3.89
N ALA A 61 -35.91 2.90 4.48
CA ALA A 61 -34.61 3.32 3.92
C ALA A 61 -34.31 2.66 2.57
N ASN A 62 -33.89 3.46 1.61
CA ASN A 62 -33.42 2.93 0.34
C ASN A 62 -32.00 2.32 0.44
N ASN A 63 -31.58 1.56 -0.57
CA ASN A 63 -30.29 0.87 -0.54
C ASN A 63 -29.08 1.82 -0.33
N HIS A 64 -29.13 3.03 -0.87
CA HIS A 64 -28.06 4.01 -0.68
C HIS A 64 -28.00 4.53 0.77
N GLU A 65 -29.15 4.75 1.38
CA GLU A 65 -29.26 5.15 2.78
C GLU A 65 -28.78 4.04 3.73
N ILE A 66 -29.13 2.78 3.45
CA ILE A 66 -28.64 1.62 4.19
C ILE A 66 -27.11 1.54 4.12
N VAL A 67 -26.53 1.67 2.93
CA VAL A 67 -25.08 1.65 2.77
C VAL A 67 -24.43 2.79 3.55
N ARG A 68 -24.93 4.00 3.44
CA ARG A 68 -24.32 5.20 4.02
C ARG A 68 -24.50 5.28 5.54
N ASN A 69 -25.69 4.91 6.05
CA ASN A 69 -26.06 5.16 7.44
C ASN A 69 -25.94 3.91 8.33
N VAL A 70 -25.92 2.70 7.75
CA VAL A 70 -25.85 1.44 8.51
C VAL A 70 -24.52 0.74 8.23
N ILE A 71 -24.22 0.40 6.96
CA ILE A 71 -23.07 -0.42 6.61
C ILE A 71 -21.75 0.35 6.79
N LEU A 72 -21.66 1.54 6.22
CA LEU A 72 -20.40 2.32 6.21
C LEU A 72 -19.90 2.70 7.60
N PRO A 73 -20.76 3.11 8.56
CA PRO A 73 -20.33 3.32 9.94
C PRO A 73 -19.79 2.08 10.62
N GLN A 74 -20.41 0.91 10.39
CA GLN A 74 -19.94 -0.36 10.96
C GLN A 74 -18.65 -0.86 10.31
N LEU A 75 -18.33 -0.43 9.09
CA LEU A 75 -17.07 -0.72 8.41
C LEU A 75 -15.90 0.18 8.86
N ARG A 76 -16.13 1.21 9.67
CA ARG A 76 -15.04 2.12 10.11
C ARG A 76 -13.82 1.38 10.65
N PRO A 77 -13.92 0.38 11.56
CA PRO A 77 -12.76 -0.36 12.05
C PRO A 77 -12.01 -1.09 10.92
N THR A 78 -12.74 -1.70 10.00
CA THR A 78 -12.15 -2.37 8.83
C THR A 78 -11.41 -1.38 7.92
N ILE A 79 -12.00 -0.20 7.67
CA ILE A 79 -11.37 0.87 6.89
C ILE A 79 -10.08 1.35 7.57
N THR A 80 -10.11 1.50 8.89
CA THR A 80 -8.92 1.87 9.69
C THR A 80 -7.80 0.87 9.51
N VAL A 81 -8.09 -0.43 9.65
CA VAL A 81 -7.11 -1.50 9.48
C VAL A 81 -6.57 -1.53 8.05
N CYS A 82 -7.44 -1.47 7.04
CA CYS A 82 -7.02 -1.46 5.63
C CYS A 82 -6.13 -0.25 5.30
N THR A 83 -6.48 0.93 5.81
CA THR A 83 -5.69 2.15 5.61
C THR A 83 -4.31 2.02 6.27
N PHE A 84 -4.26 1.48 7.50
CA PHE A 84 -3.01 1.23 8.20
C PHE A 84 -2.10 0.26 7.44
N LEU A 85 -2.66 -0.87 6.99
CA LEU A 85 -1.91 -1.88 6.25
C LEU A 85 -1.40 -1.33 4.92
N THR A 86 -2.25 -0.62 4.17
CA THR A 86 -1.87 -0.04 2.88
C THR A 86 -0.75 0.99 3.04
N LEU A 87 -0.86 1.88 4.01
CA LEU A 87 0.16 2.89 4.29
C LEU A 87 1.49 2.25 4.70
N THR A 88 1.44 1.30 5.64
CA THR A 88 2.64 0.62 6.15
C THR A 88 3.33 -0.21 5.07
N ASN A 89 2.56 -0.92 4.24
CA ASN A 89 3.08 -1.69 3.11
C ASN A 89 3.66 -0.77 2.03
N GLY A 90 3.05 0.39 1.79
CA GLY A 90 3.55 1.38 0.83
C GLY A 90 4.99 1.85 1.14
N PHE A 91 5.34 1.98 2.41
CA PHE A 91 6.72 2.32 2.81
C PHE A 91 7.71 1.16 2.63
N LYS A 92 7.24 -0.10 2.68
CA LYS A 92 8.07 -1.30 2.63
C LYS A 92 8.25 -1.88 1.22
N LEU A 93 7.95 -1.12 0.17
CA LEU A 93 8.06 -1.57 -1.22
C LEU A 93 9.53 -1.78 -1.63
N PHE A 94 10.10 -2.90 -1.23
CA PHE A 94 11.46 -3.30 -1.59
C PHE A 94 11.45 -4.28 -2.76
N ASP A 95 10.76 -5.41 -2.60
CA ASP A 95 10.78 -6.51 -3.59
C ASP A 95 10.24 -6.09 -4.95
N GLN A 96 9.14 -5.32 -4.97
CA GLN A 96 8.53 -4.82 -6.19
C GLN A 96 9.46 -3.85 -6.91
N ASN A 97 10.10 -2.94 -6.16
CA ASN A 97 11.03 -1.99 -6.74
C ASN A 97 12.30 -2.68 -7.27
N LEU A 98 12.83 -3.66 -6.52
CA LEU A 98 13.99 -4.45 -6.94
C LEU A 98 13.67 -5.25 -8.21
N ALA A 99 12.54 -5.98 -8.21
CA ALA A 99 12.19 -6.89 -9.29
C ALA A 99 11.78 -6.15 -10.59
N LEU A 100 11.05 -5.04 -10.48
CA LEU A 100 10.50 -4.35 -11.66
C LEU A 100 11.49 -3.36 -12.27
N THR A 101 12.15 -2.55 -11.47
CA THR A 101 12.97 -1.45 -11.96
C THR A 101 14.43 -1.52 -11.52
N ASN A 102 14.70 -2.19 -10.40
CA ASN A 102 16.02 -2.16 -9.75
C ASN A 102 16.58 -0.73 -9.62
N GLY A 103 15.68 0.25 -9.42
CA GLY A 103 16.03 1.67 -9.36
C GLY A 103 16.24 2.37 -10.71
N ASN A 104 16.17 1.66 -11.84
CA ASN A 104 16.36 2.26 -13.17
C ASN A 104 15.18 3.18 -13.56
N PRO A 105 15.40 4.19 -14.40
CA PRO A 105 16.69 4.60 -14.97
C PRO A 105 17.52 5.43 -13.98
N GLY A 106 18.82 5.17 -13.94
CA GLY A 106 19.78 6.01 -13.21
C GLY A 106 19.51 6.19 -11.71
N LYS A 107 18.88 5.23 -11.05
CA LYS A 107 18.41 5.25 -9.64
C LYS A 107 17.25 6.23 -9.38
N LEU A 108 16.63 6.79 -10.42
CA LEU A 108 15.53 7.76 -10.28
C LEU A 108 14.21 7.12 -9.84
N SER A 109 14.01 5.81 -10.03
CA SER A 109 12.86 5.06 -9.53
C SER A 109 13.15 4.31 -8.22
N GLN A 110 14.32 4.55 -7.62
CA GLN A 110 14.74 3.89 -6.40
C GLN A 110 13.94 4.38 -5.19
N LEU A 111 13.15 3.51 -4.61
CA LEU A 111 12.44 3.79 -3.37
C LEU A 111 13.39 3.70 -2.16
N LEU A 112 12.96 4.27 -1.05
CA LEU A 112 13.82 4.43 0.13
C LEU A 112 14.33 3.10 0.69
N ALA A 113 13.51 2.04 0.70
CA ALA A 113 13.92 0.72 1.16
C ALA A 113 15.04 0.13 0.30
N LEU A 114 14.92 0.23 -1.03
CA LEU A 114 15.96 -0.21 -1.96
C LEU A 114 17.22 0.65 -1.85
N ASN A 115 17.08 1.97 -1.63
CA ASN A 115 18.23 2.85 -1.42
C ASN A 115 19.02 2.49 -0.15
N ILE A 116 18.34 2.15 0.93
CA ILE A 116 18.98 1.67 2.16
C ILE A 116 19.76 0.40 1.90
N TYR A 117 19.13 -0.56 1.23
CA TYR A 117 19.75 -1.83 0.87
C TYR A 117 21.03 -1.63 0.01
N ASP A 118 20.93 -0.84 -1.05
CA ASP A 118 22.08 -0.53 -1.92
C ASP A 118 23.21 0.19 -1.17
N THR A 119 22.85 1.07 -0.22
CA THR A 119 23.86 1.76 0.61
C THR A 119 24.57 0.78 1.54
N MET A 120 23.83 -0.20 2.10
CA MET A 120 24.41 -1.18 3.04
C MET A 120 25.28 -2.24 2.35
N TYR A 121 24.81 -2.73 1.21
CA TYR A 121 25.41 -3.92 0.56
C TYR A 121 26.08 -3.63 -0.78
N GLY A 122 25.68 -2.57 -1.46
CA GLY A 122 26.24 -2.21 -2.77
C GLY A 122 27.52 -1.36 -2.70
N THR A 123 27.84 -0.77 -1.55
CA THR A 123 29.01 0.12 -1.41
C THR A 123 29.85 -0.27 -0.19
N THR A 124 31.05 -0.75 -0.44
CA THR A 124 31.99 -1.14 0.64
C THR A 124 32.33 0.05 1.53
N GLY A 125 32.26 -0.14 2.85
CA GLY A 125 32.57 0.90 3.83
C GLY A 125 31.41 1.83 4.19
N TRP A 126 30.24 1.68 3.56
CA TRP A 126 29.06 2.53 3.80
C TRP A 126 28.00 1.87 4.67
N GLN A 127 28.28 0.72 5.29
CA GLN A 127 27.34 -0.01 6.12
C GLN A 127 26.78 0.85 7.26
N GLY A 128 27.63 1.66 7.90
CA GLY A 128 27.19 2.57 8.96
C GLY A 128 26.22 3.64 8.46
N VAL A 129 26.42 4.16 7.24
CA VAL A 129 25.49 5.10 6.60
C VAL A 129 24.18 4.43 6.27
N GLY A 130 24.21 3.19 5.75
CA GLY A 130 23.01 2.40 5.48
C GLY A 130 22.20 2.12 6.76
N GLN A 131 22.87 1.77 7.86
CA GLN A 131 22.23 1.59 9.16
C GLN A 131 21.59 2.88 9.67
N ALA A 132 22.28 4.01 9.57
CA ALA A 132 21.71 5.30 9.95
C ALA A 132 20.46 5.64 9.15
N LYS A 133 20.49 5.43 7.82
CA LYS A 133 19.30 5.58 6.97
C LYS A 133 18.15 4.66 7.41
N ALA A 134 18.44 3.39 7.75
CA ALA A 134 17.45 2.43 8.20
C ALA A 134 16.79 2.86 9.52
N VAL A 135 17.57 3.38 10.48
CA VAL A 135 17.04 3.90 11.75
C VAL A 135 16.14 5.13 11.52
N LEU A 136 16.58 6.09 10.70
CA LEU A 136 15.78 7.26 10.36
C LEU A 136 14.48 6.87 9.66
N PHE A 137 14.56 5.91 8.73
CA PHE A 137 13.39 5.37 8.04
C PHE A 137 12.41 4.71 9.01
N PHE A 138 12.92 3.88 9.94
CA PHE A 138 12.10 3.26 10.98
C PHE A 138 11.37 4.30 11.84
N ILE A 139 12.09 5.31 12.32
CA ILE A 139 11.50 6.39 13.14
C ILE A 139 10.40 7.12 12.35
N MET A 140 10.66 7.45 11.09
CA MET A 140 9.70 8.13 10.22
C MET A 140 8.42 7.29 10.04
N VAL A 141 8.55 6.01 9.71
CA VAL A 141 7.40 5.09 9.53
C VAL A 141 6.65 4.90 10.85
N ALA A 142 7.35 4.77 11.97
CA ALA A 142 6.73 4.63 13.29
C ALA A 142 5.92 5.88 13.66
N ILE A 143 6.44 7.08 13.43
CA ILE A 143 5.72 8.34 13.67
C ILE A 143 4.45 8.40 12.81
N ILE A 144 4.55 8.11 11.52
CA ILE A 144 3.41 8.13 10.60
C ILE A 144 2.35 7.11 11.03
N ALA A 145 2.76 5.90 11.41
CA ALA A 145 1.86 4.84 11.88
C ALA A 145 1.14 5.24 13.19
N LEU A 146 1.85 5.86 14.13
CA LEU A 146 1.27 6.36 15.38
C LEU A 146 0.27 7.48 15.15
N ILE A 147 0.61 8.45 14.29
CA ILE A 147 -0.30 9.56 13.93
C ILE A 147 -1.57 9.00 13.28
N GLN A 148 -1.41 8.10 12.31
CA GLN A 148 -2.55 7.48 11.64
C GLN A 148 -3.45 6.74 12.62
N ASN A 149 -2.88 5.91 13.51
CA ASN A 149 -3.64 5.17 14.51
C ASN A 149 -4.43 6.10 15.43
N LYS A 150 -3.81 7.21 15.87
CA LYS A 150 -4.49 8.22 16.70
C LYS A 150 -5.67 8.86 15.96
N VAL A 151 -5.44 9.35 14.74
CA VAL A 151 -6.49 9.99 13.92
C VAL A 151 -7.63 9.03 13.60
N SER A 152 -7.32 7.75 13.38
CA SER A 152 -8.33 6.73 13.09
C SER A 152 -9.19 6.40 14.31
N ARG A 153 -8.59 6.30 15.50
CA ARG A 153 -9.32 6.07 16.76
C ARG A 153 -10.27 7.21 17.10
N GLU A 154 -9.83 8.45 16.96
CA GLU A 154 -10.70 9.62 17.20
C GLU A 154 -11.94 9.63 16.29
N LYS A 155 -11.86 9.01 15.10
CA LYS A 155 -13.01 8.87 14.18
C LYS A 155 -13.89 7.66 14.48
N GLU A 156 -13.42 6.69 15.24
CA GLU A 156 -14.21 5.54 15.69
C GLU A 156 -15.07 5.92 16.91
N ASP A 157 -14.56 6.81 17.77
CA ASP A 157 -15.21 7.25 19.00
C ASP A 157 -16.23 8.41 18.75
N ALA A 158 -16.26 8.98 17.55
CA ALA A 158 -17.14 10.08 17.15
C ALA A 158 -18.30 9.58 16.24
#